data_822fedca7e161bfc257ac6d21b27f86d
#
_entry.id   822fedca7e161bfc257ac6d21b27f86d
#
_cell.length_a   1.000
_cell.length_b   1.000
_cell.length_c   1.000
_cell.angle_alpha   90.00
_cell.angle_beta   90.00
_cell.angle_gamma   90.00
#
_symmetry.space_group_name_H-M   'P 1'
#
loop_
_entity.id
_entity.type
_entity.pdbx_description
1 polymer ?
#
loop_
_entity_poly.entity_id
_entity_poly.type
_entity_poly.pdbx_seq_one_letter_code
_entity_poly.pdbx_strand_id
1 'polypeptide(L)'
;MAKKRDEQEVEKILDVDASMQGTISFKDPVNLRINGSFEGKLDTRGNLTIGENAKVKANIHGDRIVIAGKIVGNIEASQSISIIPPAEIRGNLITPKLSISEGALLDGQISMLNAKGPGDAPDVLLTLKDVAQYLEVEAAVVEEWAHKKKIPARQDNGQWVFSKGSIDRWIQEENVRV
;
A
#
# COMPACT_ATOMS: atom_id res chain seq x y z
N MET A 1 20.87 -39.64 -8.09
CA MET A 1 20.22 -38.51 -8.75
C MET A 1 18.91 -38.19 -8.03
N ALA A 2 18.95 -37.24 -7.12
CA ALA A 2 17.78 -36.83 -6.37
C ALA A 2 16.95 -35.87 -7.22
N LYS A 3 15.73 -36.26 -7.58
CA LYS A 3 14.72 -35.45 -8.22
C LYS A 3 14.28 -34.40 -7.20
N LYS A 4 14.68 -33.13 -7.39
CA LYS A 4 14.05 -31.98 -6.74
C LYS A 4 12.58 -32.00 -7.13
N ARG A 5 11.71 -32.30 -6.17
CA ARG A 5 10.30 -32.00 -6.29
C ARG A 5 10.19 -30.49 -6.14
N ASP A 6 9.82 -29.83 -7.22
CA ASP A 6 9.26 -28.50 -7.16
C ASP A 6 8.01 -28.59 -6.29
N GLU A 7 8.12 -28.16 -5.04
CA GLU A 7 6.94 -27.82 -4.24
C GLU A 7 6.37 -26.56 -4.88
N GLN A 8 5.43 -26.77 -5.82
CA GLN A 8 4.48 -25.74 -6.16
C GLN A 8 3.73 -25.45 -4.87
N GLU A 9 4.01 -24.31 -4.25
CA GLU A 9 3.12 -23.73 -3.25
C GLU A 9 1.75 -23.63 -3.92
N VAL A 10 0.87 -24.55 -3.55
CA VAL A 10 -0.55 -24.49 -3.92
C VAL A 10 -1.08 -23.26 -3.19
N GLU A 11 -1.12 -22.13 -3.89
CA GLU A 11 -1.78 -20.94 -3.38
C GLU A 11 -3.19 -21.33 -2.98
N LYS A 12 -3.45 -21.34 -1.68
CA LYS A 12 -4.78 -21.62 -1.16
C LYS A 12 -5.68 -20.46 -1.55
N ILE A 13 -6.46 -20.66 -2.60
CA ILE A 13 -7.50 -19.73 -3.02
C ILE A 13 -8.77 -20.10 -2.26
N LEU A 14 -9.28 -19.17 -1.47
CA LEU A 14 -10.57 -19.31 -0.83
C LEU A 14 -11.63 -18.70 -1.75
N ASP A 15 -12.40 -19.54 -2.42
CA ASP A 15 -13.53 -19.14 -3.26
C ASP A 15 -14.81 -18.98 -2.44
N VAL A 16 -15.47 -17.83 -2.57
CA VAL A 16 -16.73 -17.51 -1.92
C VAL A 16 -17.79 -17.20 -2.97
N ASP A 17 -18.64 -18.18 -3.24
CA ASP A 17 -19.78 -18.07 -4.18
C ASP A 17 -21.10 -17.74 -3.47
N ALA A 18 -21.09 -17.64 -2.16
CA ALA A 18 -22.27 -17.44 -1.32
C ALA A 18 -22.53 -15.94 -1.04
N SER A 19 -23.75 -15.65 -0.60
CA SER A 19 -24.06 -14.35 -0.02
C SER A 19 -23.62 -14.30 1.43
N MET A 20 -22.74 -13.35 1.75
CA MET A 20 -22.20 -13.17 3.08
C MET A 20 -22.45 -11.75 3.58
N GLN A 21 -22.75 -11.61 4.87
CA GLN A 21 -22.94 -10.34 5.54
C GLN A 21 -22.18 -10.31 6.86
N GLY A 22 -21.52 -9.19 7.13
CA GLY A 22 -20.81 -8.98 8.38
C GLY A 22 -19.37 -8.49 8.20
N THR A 23 -18.55 -8.70 9.23
CA THR A 23 -17.14 -8.31 9.21
C THR A 23 -16.27 -9.55 9.09
N ILE A 24 -15.44 -9.58 8.06
CA ILE A 24 -14.46 -10.64 7.82
C ILE A 24 -13.07 -10.03 7.92
N SER A 25 -12.20 -10.64 8.72
CA SER A 25 -10.81 -10.21 8.85
C SER A 25 -9.89 -11.43 8.81
N PHE A 26 -8.92 -11.39 7.93
CA PHE A 26 -7.87 -12.41 7.81
C PHE A 26 -6.56 -11.84 8.35
N LYS A 27 -5.96 -12.54 9.32
CA LYS A 27 -4.67 -12.14 9.91
C LYS A 27 -3.49 -12.59 9.05
N ASP A 28 -3.63 -13.72 8.38
CA ASP A 28 -2.61 -14.30 7.53
C ASP A 28 -2.82 -13.90 6.06
N PRO A 29 -1.76 -13.85 5.25
CA PRO A 29 -1.88 -13.61 3.81
C PRO A 29 -2.70 -14.73 3.16
N VAL A 30 -3.81 -14.37 2.53
CA VAL A 30 -4.68 -15.30 1.82
C VAL A 30 -4.98 -14.80 0.42
N ASN A 31 -5.17 -15.73 -0.52
CA ASN A 31 -5.73 -15.44 -1.82
C ASN A 31 -7.24 -15.68 -1.74
N LEU A 32 -7.99 -14.59 -1.64
CA LEU A 32 -9.43 -14.61 -1.52
C LEU A 32 -10.07 -14.27 -2.87
N ARG A 33 -11.01 -15.10 -3.32
CA ARG A 33 -11.86 -14.79 -4.47
C ARG A 33 -13.31 -14.72 -4.02
N ILE A 34 -13.99 -13.65 -4.40
CA ILE A 34 -15.42 -13.45 -4.12
C ILE A 34 -16.16 -13.39 -5.45
N ASN A 35 -17.04 -14.36 -5.69
CA ASN A 35 -17.92 -14.41 -6.86
C ASN A 35 -19.38 -14.13 -6.48
N GLY A 36 -19.72 -14.24 -5.21
CA GLY A 36 -21.07 -14.03 -4.67
C GLY A 36 -21.34 -12.58 -4.24
N SER A 37 -22.31 -12.44 -3.34
CA SER A 37 -22.65 -11.14 -2.74
C SER A 37 -21.98 -10.98 -1.38
N PHE A 38 -21.39 -9.83 -1.15
CA PHE A 38 -20.80 -9.52 0.16
C PHE A 38 -21.23 -8.14 0.63
N GLU A 39 -21.67 -8.05 1.90
CA GLU A 39 -22.07 -6.78 2.52
C GLU A 39 -21.43 -6.65 3.91
N GLY A 40 -20.71 -5.54 4.15
CA GLY A 40 -20.11 -5.26 5.46
C GLY A 40 -18.70 -4.71 5.40
N LYS A 41 -17.78 -5.34 6.13
CA LYS A 41 -16.37 -4.95 6.16
C LYS A 41 -15.47 -6.14 5.86
N LEU A 42 -14.54 -5.97 4.95
CA LEU A 42 -13.55 -6.99 4.59
C LEU A 42 -12.15 -6.44 4.83
N ASP A 43 -11.41 -7.11 5.67
CA ASP A 43 -10.01 -6.82 5.95
C ASP A 43 -9.18 -8.06 5.62
N THR A 44 -8.30 -7.96 4.64
CA THR A 44 -7.48 -9.09 4.19
C THR A 44 -6.04 -8.66 3.94
N ARG A 45 -5.14 -9.57 4.22
CA ARG A 45 -3.75 -9.46 3.80
C ARG A 45 -3.51 -10.41 2.65
N GLY A 46 -2.89 -9.94 1.58
CA GLY A 46 -2.62 -10.73 0.38
C GLY A 46 -3.46 -10.31 -0.82
N ASN A 47 -3.84 -11.27 -1.64
CA ASN A 47 -4.54 -10.99 -2.90
C ASN A 47 -6.05 -11.15 -2.74
N LEU A 48 -6.81 -10.12 -3.11
CA LEU A 48 -8.26 -10.16 -3.18
C LEU A 48 -8.69 -10.06 -4.64
N THR A 49 -9.47 -11.01 -5.10
CA THR A 49 -10.07 -10.98 -6.43
C THR A 49 -11.59 -10.93 -6.32
N ILE A 50 -12.20 -9.94 -6.93
CA ILE A 50 -13.66 -9.77 -7.03
C ILE A 50 -14.08 -10.21 -8.43
N GLY A 51 -14.81 -11.32 -8.52
CA GLY A 51 -15.25 -11.90 -9.79
C GLY A 51 -16.31 -11.04 -10.50
N GLU A 52 -16.52 -11.30 -11.79
CA GLU A 52 -17.43 -10.52 -12.65
C GLU A 52 -18.89 -10.53 -12.17
N ASN A 53 -19.33 -11.62 -11.56
CA ASN A 53 -20.70 -11.75 -11.03
C ASN A 53 -20.87 -11.26 -9.59
N ALA A 54 -19.76 -10.87 -8.96
CA ALA A 54 -19.79 -10.43 -7.58
C ALA A 54 -20.48 -9.07 -7.41
N LYS A 55 -21.27 -8.97 -6.34
CA LYS A 55 -21.89 -7.73 -5.89
C LYS A 55 -21.44 -7.44 -4.47
N VAL A 56 -20.56 -6.47 -4.33
CA VAL A 56 -19.95 -6.15 -3.04
C VAL A 56 -20.40 -4.77 -2.57
N LYS A 57 -21.00 -4.71 -1.39
CA LYS A 57 -21.34 -3.45 -0.69
C LYS A 57 -20.56 -3.40 0.62
N ALA A 58 -19.31 -3.01 0.54
CA ALA A 58 -18.42 -3.12 1.70
C ALA A 58 -17.30 -2.08 1.73
N ASN A 59 -16.77 -1.89 2.94
CA ASN A 59 -15.47 -1.27 3.10
C ASN A 59 -14.40 -2.37 3.01
N ILE A 60 -13.55 -2.28 1.99
CA ILE A 60 -12.55 -3.28 1.69
C ILE A 60 -11.16 -2.72 2.01
N HIS A 61 -10.40 -3.48 2.78
CA HIS A 61 -8.99 -3.22 3.02
C HIS A 61 -8.18 -4.46 2.62
N GLY A 62 -7.13 -4.26 1.82
CA GLY A 62 -6.29 -5.36 1.34
C GLY A 62 -4.96 -4.91 0.78
N ASP A 63 -4.09 -5.84 0.42
CA ASP A 63 -2.79 -5.51 -0.19
C ASP A 63 -2.90 -5.32 -1.70
N ARG A 64 -3.32 -6.37 -2.40
CA ARG A 64 -3.55 -6.34 -3.85
C ARG A 64 -4.99 -6.69 -4.14
N ILE A 65 -5.68 -5.80 -4.83
CA ILE A 65 -7.10 -5.97 -5.11
C ILE A 65 -7.32 -5.97 -6.62
N VAL A 66 -7.91 -7.03 -7.13
CA VAL A 66 -8.34 -7.16 -8.53
C VAL A 66 -9.87 -7.16 -8.56
N ILE A 67 -10.44 -6.28 -9.36
CA ILE A 67 -11.87 -6.04 -9.39
C ILE A 67 -12.39 -6.24 -10.81
N ALA A 68 -13.30 -7.21 -10.99
CA ALA A 68 -14.03 -7.44 -12.22
C ALA A 68 -15.55 -7.27 -12.06
N GLY A 69 -16.05 -7.20 -10.82
CA GLY A 69 -17.47 -7.14 -10.49
C GLY A 69 -17.95 -5.75 -10.07
N LYS A 70 -19.13 -5.72 -9.45
CA LYS A 70 -19.75 -4.48 -8.95
C LYS A 70 -19.40 -4.24 -7.50
N ILE A 71 -18.86 -3.06 -7.20
CA ILE A 71 -18.52 -2.64 -5.84
C ILE A 71 -19.14 -1.29 -5.52
N VAL A 72 -19.71 -1.21 -4.32
CA VAL A 72 -20.20 0.03 -3.73
C VAL A 72 -19.59 0.18 -2.33
N GLY A 73 -18.77 1.21 -2.12
CA GLY A 73 -18.15 1.48 -0.82
C GLY A 73 -16.72 2.00 -0.94
N ASN A 74 -15.99 1.92 0.17
CA ASN A 74 -14.61 2.38 0.21
C ASN A 74 -13.64 1.22 0.01
N ILE A 75 -12.64 1.42 -0.83
CA ILE A 75 -11.62 0.42 -1.15
C ILE A 75 -10.26 1.02 -0.82
N GLU A 76 -9.53 0.36 0.03
CA GLU A 76 -8.18 0.75 0.41
C GLU A 76 -7.21 -0.41 0.13
N ALA A 77 -6.20 -0.15 -0.71
CA ALA A 77 -5.17 -1.12 -0.99
C ALA A 77 -3.79 -0.58 -0.61
N SER A 78 -3.04 -1.41 0.08
CA SER A 78 -1.67 -1.07 0.51
C SER A 78 -0.64 -1.15 -0.62
N GLN A 79 -0.89 -1.95 -1.65
CA GLN A 79 0.05 -2.16 -2.75
C GLN A 79 -0.51 -1.72 -4.10
N SER A 80 -1.64 -2.27 -4.53
CA SER A 80 -2.22 -1.96 -5.83
C SER A 80 -3.69 -2.33 -5.96
N ILE A 81 -4.41 -1.56 -6.79
CA ILE A 81 -5.75 -1.90 -7.28
C ILE A 81 -5.68 -2.08 -8.80
N SER A 82 -6.24 -3.16 -9.29
CA SER A 82 -6.42 -3.42 -10.72
C SER A 82 -7.89 -3.59 -11.04
N ILE A 83 -8.40 -2.77 -11.93
CA ILE A 83 -9.81 -2.77 -12.34
C ILE A 83 -9.87 -3.29 -13.76
N ILE A 84 -10.57 -4.40 -13.93
CA ILE A 84 -10.75 -5.06 -15.24
C ILE A 84 -12.23 -5.11 -15.62
N PRO A 85 -12.58 -4.99 -16.91
CA PRO A 85 -13.98 -5.02 -17.34
C PRO A 85 -14.61 -6.41 -17.05
N PRO A 86 -15.89 -6.51 -16.75
CA PRO A 86 -16.92 -5.44 -16.71
C PRO A 86 -17.08 -4.76 -15.31
N ALA A 87 -15.99 -4.40 -14.64
CA ALA A 87 -16.06 -3.81 -13.30
C ALA A 87 -16.86 -2.49 -13.27
N GLU A 88 -17.71 -2.38 -12.26
CA GLU A 88 -18.43 -1.15 -11.93
C GLU A 88 -18.18 -0.79 -10.47
N ILE A 89 -17.49 0.31 -10.23
CA ILE A 89 -17.12 0.74 -8.88
C ILE A 89 -17.76 2.08 -8.56
N ARG A 90 -18.41 2.14 -7.41
CA ARG A 90 -18.99 3.39 -6.86
C ARG A 90 -18.47 3.61 -5.44
N GLY A 91 -17.72 4.69 -5.25
CA GLY A 91 -17.20 5.07 -3.94
C GLY A 91 -15.76 5.57 -3.98
N ASN A 92 -15.08 5.50 -2.84
CA ASN A 92 -13.74 6.04 -2.71
C ASN A 92 -12.68 4.94 -2.85
N LEU A 93 -11.63 5.23 -3.62
CA LEU A 93 -10.47 4.36 -3.76
C LEU A 93 -9.24 5.02 -3.17
N ILE A 94 -8.49 4.27 -2.36
CA ILE A 94 -7.22 4.70 -1.80
C ILE A 94 -6.18 3.64 -2.14
N THR A 95 -5.17 4.01 -2.93
CA THR A 95 -4.13 3.05 -3.37
C THR A 95 -2.87 3.77 -3.84
N PRO A 96 -1.68 3.21 -3.64
CA PRO A 96 -0.46 3.75 -4.22
C PRO A 96 -0.31 3.47 -5.72
N LYS A 97 -0.91 2.37 -6.22
CA LYS A 97 -0.87 2.00 -7.63
C LYS A 97 -2.27 1.64 -8.12
N LEU A 98 -2.68 2.26 -9.21
CA LEU A 98 -3.97 2.01 -9.84
C LEU A 98 -3.79 1.64 -11.30
N SER A 99 -4.42 0.55 -11.73
CA SER A 99 -4.53 0.14 -13.11
C SER A 99 -6.00 -0.01 -13.46
N ILE A 100 -6.44 0.66 -14.50
CA ILE A 100 -7.82 0.60 -15.00
C ILE A 100 -7.75 0.13 -16.44
N SER A 101 -8.39 -1.00 -16.73
CA SER A 101 -8.51 -1.51 -18.08
C SER A 101 -9.68 -0.87 -18.82
N GLU A 102 -9.58 -0.79 -20.12
CA GLU A 102 -10.63 -0.27 -20.99
C GLU A 102 -11.95 -1.04 -20.79
N GLY A 103 -13.06 -0.32 -20.69
CA GLY A 103 -14.39 -0.89 -20.43
C GLY A 103 -14.79 -0.98 -18.96
N ALA A 104 -13.93 -0.63 -18.02
CA ALA A 104 -14.28 -0.54 -16.61
C ALA A 104 -14.93 0.82 -16.29
N LEU A 105 -15.93 0.80 -15.40
CA LEU A 105 -16.61 2.01 -14.91
C LEU A 105 -16.20 2.32 -13.48
N LEU A 106 -15.78 3.57 -13.27
CA LEU A 106 -15.44 4.08 -11.95
C LEU A 106 -16.20 5.39 -11.70
N ASP A 107 -17.03 5.40 -10.68
CA ASP A 107 -17.79 6.56 -10.23
C ASP A 107 -17.46 6.87 -8.76
N GLY A 108 -16.61 7.87 -8.53
CA GLY A 108 -16.21 8.21 -7.17
C GLY A 108 -14.90 8.98 -7.10
N GLN A 109 -14.34 9.00 -5.90
CA GLN A 109 -13.11 9.71 -5.60
C GLN A 109 -11.91 8.75 -5.53
N ILE A 110 -10.84 9.10 -6.22
CA ILE A 110 -9.57 8.36 -6.15
C ILE A 110 -8.57 9.19 -5.38
N SER A 111 -8.00 8.60 -4.36
CA SER A 111 -6.84 9.13 -3.65
C SER A 111 -5.65 8.22 -3.89
N MET A 112 -4.67 8.73 -4.62
CA MET A 112 -3.43 8.00 -4.82
C MET A 112 -2.44 8.39 -3.73
N LEU A 113 -2.17 7.44 -2.85
CA LEU A 113 -1.07 7.57 -1.90
C LEU A 113 0.23 7.38 -2.69
N ASN A 114 1.20 8.25 -2.46
CA ASN A 114 2.54 7.97 -2.96
C ASN A 114 2.94 6.59 -2.46
N ALA A 115 3.32 5.71 -3.38
CA ALA A 115 3.82 4.38 -3.01
C ALA A 115 5.02 4.60 -2.09
N LYS A 116 4.79 4.46 -0.81
CA LYS A 116 5.87 4.35 0.16
C LYS A 116 6.54 3.02 -0.16
N GLY A 117 7.83 3.09 -0.56
CA GLY A 117 8.60 1.89 -0.81
C GLY A 117 8.60 0.96 0.42
N PRO A 118 8.98 -0.31 0.28
CA PRO A 118 9.10 -1.21 1.42
C PRO A 118 10.10 -0.62 2.41
N GLY A 119 9.60 -0.04 3.49
CA GLY A 119 10.40 0.65 4.50
C GLY A 119 9.76 1.90 5.11
N ASP A 120 8.65 2.38 4.59
CA ASP A 120 7.93 3.48 5.20
C ASP A 120 6.98 2.97 6.32
N ALA A 121 7.55 2.63 7.44
CA ALA A 121 6.92 2.89 8.73
C ALA A 121 6.46 4.36 8.77
N PRO A 122 5.44 4.73 9.57
CA PRO A 122 4.99 6.12 9.64
C PRO A 122 6.23 7.01 9.74
N ASP A 123 6.34 7.92 8.78
CA ASP A 123 7.52 8.76 8.61
C ASP A 123 7.77 9.50 9.93
N VAL A 124 8.73 9.00 10.69
CA VAL A 124 9.13 9.66 11.92
C VAL A 124 9.84 10.92 11.51
N LEU A 125 9.16 12.04 11.67
CA LEU A 125 9.78 13.34 11.45
C LEU A 125 10.79 13.58 12.57
N LEU A 126 12.02 13.69 12.20
CA LEU A 126 13.14 14.01 13.08
C LEU A 126 13.37 15.52 13.06
N THR A 127 13.64 16.06 14.23
CA THR A 127 14.12 17.45 14.35
C THR A 127 15.62 17.51 14.03
N LEU A 128 16.15 18.71 13.86
CA LEU A 128 17.57 18.94 13.64
C LEU A 128 18.45 18.31 14.75
N LYS A 129 17.97 18.34 16.00
CA LYS A 129 18.66 17.71 17.14
C LYS A 129 18.63 16.18 17.07
N ASP A 130 17.48 15.61 16.67
CA ASP A 130 17.33 14.16 16.56
C ASP A 130 18.24 13.59 15.47
N VAL A 131 18.36 14.30 14.34
CA VAL A 131 19.25 13.91 13.24
C VAL A 131 20.71 14.05 13.64
N ALA A 132 21.07 15.11 14.35
CA ALA A 132 22.42 15.31 14.86
C ALA A 132 22.84 14.17 15.80
N GLN A 133 21.94 13.75 16.69
CA GLN A 133 22.16 12.62 17.58
C GLN A 133 22.20 11.28 16.81
N TYR A 134 21.35 11.12 15.82
CA TYR A 134 21.27 9.90 15.00
C TYR A 134 22.52 9.69 14.12
N LEU A 135 23.09 10.77 13.62
CA LEU A 135 24.32 10.76 12.79
C LEU A 135 25.60 10.92 13.62
N GLU A 136 25.50 11.08 14.93
CA GLU A 136 26.62 11.36 15.85
C GLU A 136 27.47 12.57 15.44
N VAL A 137 26.78 13.64 14.96
CA VAL A 137 27.39 14.91 14.54
C VAL A 137 26.77 16.08 15.28
N GLU A 138 27.43 17.23 15.26
CA GLU A 138 26.88 18.43 15.87
C GLU A 138 25.68 18.99 15.07
N ALA A 139 24.69 19.56 15.76
CA ALA A 139 23.50 20.15 15.15
C ALA A 139 23.84 21.23 14.11
N ALA A 140 24.89 22.00 14.33
CA ALA A 140 25.38 23.01 13.40
C ALA A 140 25.82 22.42 12.05
N VAL A 141 26.38 21.22 12.07
CA VAL A 141 26.80 20.50 10.85
C VAL A 141 25.60 20.04 10.04
N VAL A 142 24.58 19.51 10.72
CA VAL A 142 23.32 19.08 10.06
C VAL A 142 22.61 20.28 9.45
N GLU A 143 22.57 21.42 10.15
CA GLU A 143 21.98 22.66 9.65
C GLU A 143 22.72 23.18 8.40
N GLU A 144 24.05 23.15 8.40
CA GLU A 144 24.86 23.51 7.23
C GLU A 144 24.57 22.60 6.03
N TRP A 145 24.45 21.28 6.26
CA TRP A 145 24.11 20.31 5.22
C TRP A 145 22.69 20.54 4.68
N ALA A 146 21.73 20.90 5.53
CA ALA A 146 20.38 21.23 5.12
C ALA A 146 20.36 22.51 4.25
N HIS A 147 21.08 23.56 4.64
CA HIS A 147 21.23 24.78 3.84
C HIS A 147 21.92 24.53 2.49
N LYS A 148 22.92 23.69 2.45
CA LYS A 148 23.64 23.31 1.23
C LYS A 148 22.92 22.24 0.39
N LYS A 149 21.73 21.79 0.83
CA LYS A 149 20.95 20.71 0.19
C LYS A 149 21.74 19.40 0.02
N LYS A 150 22.69 19.13 0.89
CA LYS A 150 23.46 17.89 0.92
C LYS A 150 22.70 16.74 1.58
N ILE A 151 21.82 17.08 2.53
CA ILE A 151 20.97 16.14 3.26
C ILE A 151 19.49 16.40 2.89
N PRO A 152 18.66 15.36 2.73
CA PRO A 152 17.24 15.55 2.44
C PRO A 152 16.54 16.19 3.65
N ALA A 153 16.22 17.46 3.55
CA ALA A 153 15.56 18.26 4.58
C ALA A 153 14.37 19.02 4.01
N ARG A 154 13.34 19.22 4.84
CA ARG A 154 12.20 20.07 4.55
C ARG A 154 12.13 21.16 5.61
N GLN A 155 11.74 22.37 5.23
CA GLN A 155 11.46 23.43 6.18
C GLN A 155 9.96 23.50 6.42
N ASP A 156 9.55 23.37 7.66
CA ASP A 156 8.16 23.51 8.10
C ASP A 156 8.10 24.54 9.24
N ASN A 157 7.26 25.55 9.07
CA ASN A 157 7.11 26.67 10.02
C ASN A 157 8.45 27.30 10.50
N GLY A 158 9.45 27.37 9.60
CA GLY A 158 10.76 27.93 9.92
C GLY A 158 11.72 26.97 10.64
N GLN A 159 11.31 25.72 10.88
CA GLN A 159 12.15 24.69 11.48
C GLN A 159 12.53 23.62 10.44
N TRP A 160 13.74 23.09 10.56
CA TRP A 160 14.17 21.97 9.74
C TRP A 160 13.57 20.67 10.24
N VAL A 161 12.88 19.95 9.37
CA VAL A 161 12.32 18.62 9.61
C VAL A 161 12.89 17.65 8.59
N PHE A 162 13.21 16.47 9.08
CA PHE A 162 13.85 15.41 8.32
C PHE A 162 13.02 14.14 8.40
N SER A 163 12.86 13.49 7.28
CA SER A 163 12.24 12.16 7.22
C SER A 163 13.27 11.10 7.56
N LYS A 164 13.02 10.27 8.58
CA LYS A 164 13.94 9.20 8.96
C LYS A 164 14.26 8.29 7.77
N GLY A 165 13.25 7.89 7.00
CA GLY A 165 13.44 7.04 5.82
C GLY A 165 14.29 7.71 4.73
N SER A 166 14.23 9.03 4.59
CA SER A 166 15.08 9.77 3.66
C SER A 166 16.52 9.86 4.15
N ILE A 167 16.72 10.01 5.45
CA ILE A 167 18.06 10.02 6.08
C ILE A 167 18.73 8.65 5.94
N ASP A 168 18.01 7.56 6.22
CA ASP A 168 18.53 6.20 6.10
C ASP A 168 18.97 5.89 4.66
N ARG A 169 18.20 6.34 3.67
CA ARG A 169 18.55 6.20 2.25
C ARG A 169 19.78 7.02 1.88
N TRP A 170 19.85 8.24 2.35
CA TRP A 170 20.99 9.12 2.13
C TRP A 170 22.29 8.54 2.71
N ILE A 171 22.25 7.96 3.92
CA ILE A 171 23.40 7.27 4.53
C ILE A 171 23.86 6.10 3.66
N GLN A 172 22.92 5.33 3.10
CA GLN A 172 23.26 4.21 2.21
C GLN A 172 23.90 4.68 0.90
N GLU A 173 23.44 5.78 0.33
CA GLU A 173 23.97 6.35 -0.91
C GLU A 173 25.36 6.96 -0.71
N GLU A 174 25.64 7.60 0.42
CA GLU A 174 26.95 8.16 0.76
C GLU A 174 27.98 7.04 1.05
N ASN A 175 27.58 5.95 1.70
CA ASN A 175 28.48 4.81 1.98
C ASN A 175 28.86 3.98 0.75
N VAL A 176 28.19 4.16 -0.38
CA VAL A 176 28.53 3.47 -1.65
C VAL A 176 29.60 4.24 -2.45
N ARG A 177 29.98 5.44 -2.02
CA ARG A 177 30.97 6.27 -2.71
C ARG A 177 32.37 6.27 -2.09
N VAL A 178 32.73 5.21 -1.36
CA VAL A 178 34.11 4.99 -0.91
C VAL A 178 34.77 3.89 -1.71
#